data_7075b1611185afa2ca991d1c4261a032
#
_entry.id   7075b1611185afa2ca991d1c4261a032
#
_cell.length_a   1.000
_cell.length_b   1.000
_cell.length_c   1.000
_cell.angle_alpha   90.00
_cell.angle_beta   90.00
_cell.angle_gamma   90.00
#
_symmetry.space_group_name_H-M   'P 1'
#
loop_
_entity.id
_entity.type
_entity.pdbx_description
1 polymer ?
#
loop_
_entity_poly.entity_id
_entity_poly.type
_entity_poly.pdbx_seq_one_letter_code
_entity_poly.pdbx_strand_id
1 'polypeptide(L)'
;INIMQAIYTRTMRVKDDMLGKAMEIGKGLAKVRKKYYPKHQIYFSFQIGGDPRTIRETIVGTMFEDDNFEQDAKMSADKKYQSLQKQLKKVAVEGTIEDEIRVIFSE
;
A
#
# COMPACT_ATOMS: atom_id res chain seq x y z
N ILE A 1 6.75 -18.26 20.04
CA ILE A 1 6.68 -16.94 19.44
C ILE A 1 5.65 -16.96 18.32
N ASN A 2 4.72 -16.09 18.44
CA ASN A 2 3.69 -15.98 17.42
C ASN A 2 4.08 -14.90 16.42
N ILE A 3 4.58 -15.35 15.28
CA ILE A 3 4.78 -14.46 14.15
C ILE A 3 3.48 -14.44 13.39
N MET A 4 2.84 -13.28 13.34
CA MET A 4 1.58 -13.14 12.65
C MET A 4 1.81 -12.81 11.18
N GLN A 5 1.29 -13.67 10.31
CA GLN A 5 1.13 -13.35 8.90
C GLN A 5 -0.17 -12.60 8.74
N ALA A 6 -0.12 -11.49 8.06
CA ALA A 6 -1.29 -10.66 7.86
C ALA A 6 -1.37 -10.15 6.43
N ILE A 7 -2.58 -9.76 6.05
CA ILE A 7 -2.87 -9.10 4.78
C ILE A 7 -3.40 -7.72 5.12
N TYR A 8 -2.64 -6.70 4.73
CA TYR A 8 -3.08 -5.32 4.83
C TYR A 8 -3.51 -4.84 3.46
N THR A 9 -4.67 -4.22 3.37
CA THR A 9 -5.11 -3.58 2.12
C THR A 9 -5.53 -2.15 2.38
N ARG A 10 -5.20 -1.29 1.42
CA ARG A 10 -5.74 0.07 1.36
C ARG A 10 -6.36 0.25 -0.01
N THR A 11 -7.64 0.50 -0.03
CA THR A 11 -8.42 0.72 -1.25
C THR A 11 -8.80 2.19 -1.35
N MET A 12 -8.74 2.73 -2.56
CA MET A 12 -9.16 4.11 -2.80
C MET A 12 -9.69 4.26 -4.21
N ARG A 13 -10.60 5.21 -4.38
CA ARG A 13 -11.09 5.60 -5.69
C ARG A 13 -10.19 6.69 -6.25
N VAL A 14 -9.94 6.62 -7.55
CA VAL A 14 -9.07 7.56 -8.25
C VAL A 14 -9.94 8.54 -9.03
N LYS A 15 -9.50 9.78 -9.08
CA LYS A 15 -10.18 10.85 -9.84
C LYS A 15 -10.23 10.48 -11.33
N ASP A 16 -11.21 11.03 -12.03
CA ASP A 16 -11.40 10.82 -13.47
C ASP A 16 -10.09 11.12 -14.21
N ASP A 17 -9.76 10.27 -15.18
CA ASP A 17 -8.58 10.38 -16.04
C ASP A 17 -7.25 10.32 -15.30
N MET A 18 -7.24 9.88 -14.04
CA MET A 18 -6.01 9.80 -13.23
C MET A 18 -5.54 8.37 -12.96
N LEU A 19 -6.21 7.35 -13.53
CA LEU A 19 -5.83 5.96 -13.28
C LEU A 19 -4.39 5.66 -13.70
N GLY A 20 -4.00 6.12 -14.90
CA GLY A 20 -2.63 5.93 -15.37
C GLY A 20 -1.60 6.55 -14.45
N LYS A 21 -1.85 7.77 -13.98
CA LYS A 21 -0.98 8.44 -13.02
C LYS A 21 -0.92 7.69 -11.70
N ALA A 22 -2.06 7.24 -11.20
CA ALA A 22 -2.14 6.47 -9.96
C ALA A 22 -1.35 5.16 -10.07
N MET A 23 -1.40 4.49 -11.22
CA MET A 23 -0.65 3.27 -11.46
C MET A 23 0.86 3.53 -11.40
N GLU A 24 1.34 4.61 -12.00
CA GLU A 24 2.76 4.96 -11.93
C GLU A 24 3.20 5.27 -10.50
N ILE A 25 2.38 5.99 -9.76
CA ILE A 25 2.66 6.27 -8.34
C ILE A 25 2.70 4.97 -7.55
N GLY A 26 1.74 4.06 -7.78
CA GLY A 26 1.69 2.77 -7.10
C GLY A 26 2.92 1.92 -7.37
N LYS A 27 3.40 1.89 -8.61
CA LYS A 27 4.64 1.19 -8.95
C LYS A 27 5.82 1.75 -8.16
N GLY A 28 5.92 3.07 -8.05
CA GLY A 28 6.97 3.72 -7.28
C GLY A 28 6.88 3.40 -5.79
N LEU A 29 5.68 3.44 -5.23
CA LEU A 29 5.46 3.11 -3.82
C LEU A 29 5.81 1.65 -3.53
N ALA A 30 5.44 0.73 -4.41
CA ALA A 30 5.80 -0.67 -4.24
C ALA A 30 7.31 -0.87 -4.18
N LYS A 31 8.07 -0.17 -5.01
CA LYS A 31 9.53 -0.23 -4.99
C LYS A 31 10.12 0.29 -3.68
N VAL A 32 9.61 1.41 -3.20
CA VAL A 32 10.09 1.98 -1.93
C VAL A 32 9.77 1.05 -0.77
N ARG A 33 8.53 0.53 -0.70
CA ARG A 33 8.14 -0.39 0.36
C ARG A 33 9.00 -1.65 0.35
N LYS A 34 9.28 -2.19 -0.83
CA LYS A 34 10.12 -3.38 -1.00
C LYS A 34 11.54 -3.16 -0.50
N LYS A 35 12.06 -1.94 -0.63
CA LYS A 35 13.39 -1.57 -0.13
C LYS A 35 13.47 -1.73 1.39
N TYR A 36 12.43 -1.32 2.11
CA TYR A 36 12.40 -1.36 3.58
C TYR A 36 11.86 -2.67 4.12
N TYR A 37 11.03 -3.37 3.35
CA TYR A 37 10.40 -4.63 3.72
C TYR A 37 10.60 -5.68 2.63
N PRO A 38 11.84 -6.15 2.43
CA PRO A 38 12.12 -7.04 1.31
C PRO A 38 11.44 -8.41 1.41
N LYS A 39 11.00 -8.80 2.60
CA LYS A 39 10.29 -10.06 2.81
C LYS A 39 8.78 -9.96 2.61
N HIS A 40 8.23 -8.75 2.56
CA HIS A 40 6.81 -8.57 2.32
C HIS A 40 6.50 -8.75 0.83
N GLN A 41 5.31 -9.28 0.55
CA GLN A 41 4.73 -9.27 -0.79
C GLN A 41 3.90 -7.98 -0.90
N ILE A 42 4.17 -7.18 -1.91
CA ILE A 42 3.55 -5.87 -2.06
C ILE A 42 3.01 -5.75 -3.47
N TYR A 43 1.73 -5.46 -3.58
CA TYR A 43 1.04 -5.34 -4.85
C TYR A 43 0.21 -4.07 -4.88
N PHE A 44 0.17 -3.44 -6.06
CA PHE A 44 -0.85 -2.47 -6.38
C PHE A 44 -1.68 -3.04 -7.52
N SER A 45 -2.99 -2.91 -7.43
CA SER A 45 -3.92 -3.48 -8.40
C SER A 45 -5.03 -2.50 -8.69
N PHE A 46 -5.65 -2.61 -9.86
CA PHE A 46 -6.88 -1.90 -10.17
C PHE A 46 -8.00 -2.90 -10.41
N GLN A 47 -9.23 -2.45 -10.24
CA GLN A 47 -10.39 -3.32 -10.33
C GLN A 47 -10.86 -3.45 -11.77
N ILE A 48 -11.11 -4.67 -12.20
CA ILE A 48 -11.82 -4.98 -13.44
C ILE A 48 -13.19 -5.51 -13.04
N GLY A 49 -14.23 -4.95 -13.63
CA GLY A 49 -15.58 -5.26 -13.18
C GLY A 49 -15.93 -4.41 -11.96
N GLY A 50 -17.10 -3.84 -11.93
CA GLY A 50 -17.44 -2.85 -10.92
C GLY A 50 -16.85 -1.49 -11.27
N ASP A 51 -16.17 -0.85 -10.32
CA ASP A 51 -15.58 0.48 -10.54
C ASP A 51 -14.09 0.36 -10.92
N PRO A 52 -13.73 0.54 -12.22
CA PRO A 52 -12.34 0.39 -12.66
C PRO A 52 -11.42 1.50 -12.18
N ARG A 53 -11.95 2.55 -11.54
CA ARG A 53 -11.14 3.62 -10.95
C ARG A 53 -10.72 3.33 -9.52
N THR A 54 -11.00 2.14 -9.03
CA THR A 54 -10.61 1.72 -7.68
C THR A 54 -9.26 1.02 -7.76
N ILE A 55 -8.30 1.53 -6.98
CA ILE A 55 -6.99 0.88 -6.85
C ILE A 55 -6.84 0.34 -5.43
N ARG A 56 -6.02 -0.67 -5.30
CA ARG A 56 -5.75 -1.31 -4.01
C ARG A 56 -4.28 -1.58 -3.85
N GLU A 57 -3.75 -1.15 -2.71
CA GLU A 57 -2.45 -1.58 -2.22
C GLU A 57 -2.67 -2.81 -1.35
N THR A 58 -1.90 -3.87 -1.60
CA THR A 58 -1.96 -5.11 -0.81
C THR A 58 -0.57 -5.44 -0.31
N ILE A 59 -0.45 -5.64 1.00
CA ILE A 59 0.81 -6.03 1.64
C ILE A 59 0.57 -7.32 2.42
N VAL A 60 1.36 -8.34 2.09
CA VAL A 60 1.28 -9.64 2.78
C VAL A 60 2.64 -9.91 3.43
N GLY A 61 2.62 -10.21 4.71
CA GLY A 61 3.86 -10.52 5.42
C GLY A 61 3.65 -10.59 6.92
N THR A 62 4.75 -10.75 7.63
CA THR A 62 4.74 -10.72 9.09
C THR A 62 4.56 -9.28 9.55
N MET A 63 3.65 -9.09 10.47
CA MET A 63 3.34 -7.77 11.02
C MET A 63 3.42 -7.82 12.54
N PHE A 64 3.46 -6.65 13.14
CA PHE A 64 3.51 -6.50 14.61
C PHE A 64 4.81 -7.03 15.22
N GLU A 65 5.90 -6.99 14.44
CA GLU A 65 7.25 -7.27 14.94
C GLU A 65 7.87 -5.97 15.46
N ASP A 66 8.74 -6.08 16.47
CA ASP A 66 9.34 -4.91 17.11
C ASP A 66 10.16 -4.06 16.14
N ASP A 67 10.89 -4.69 15.22
CA ASP A 67 11.72 -3.98 14.26
C ASP A 67 10.92 -3.25 13.18
N ASN A 68 9.63 -3.54 13.04
CA ASN A 68 8.78 -2.83 12.09
C ASN A 68 8.64 -1.36 12.44
N PHE A 69 8.67 -0.99 13.72
CA PHE A 69 8.61 0.41 14.12
C PHE A 69 9.81 1.19 13.58
N GLU A 70 10.99 0.60 13.66
CA GLU A 70 12.21 1.23 13.16
C GLU A 70 12.19 1.36 11.65
N GLN A 71 11.77 0.30 10.95
CA GLN A 71 11.66 0.31 9.49
C GLN A 71 10.60 1.30 9.01
N ASP A 72 9.46 1.36 9.69
CA ASP A 72 8.41 2.33 9.37
C ASP A 72 8.92 3.77 9.52
N ALA A 73 9.69 4.04 10.55
CA ALA A 73 10.25 5.36 10.75
C ALA A 73 11.21 5.73 9.63
N LYS A 74 12.06 4.80 9.21
CA LYS A 74 12.99 5.00 8.10
C LYS A 74 12.26 5.25 6.78
N MET A 75 11.25 4.45 6.50
CA MET A 75 10.45 4.60 5.28
C MET A 75 9.71 5.94 5.28
N SER A 76 9.11 6.33 6.41
CA SER A 76 8.40 7.61 6.52
C SER A 76 9.31 8.81 6.35
N ALA A 77 10.59 8.67 6.65
CA ALA A 77 11.59 9.71 6.46
C ALA A 77 12.16 9.73 5.03
N ASP A 78 11.89 8.71 4.24
CA ASP A 78 12.38 8.62 2.86
C ASP A 78 11.67 9.67 2.00
N LYS A 79 12.45 10.54 1.35
CA LYS A 79 11.90 11.64 0.56
C LYS A 79 11.12 11.17 -0.65
N LYS A 80 11.55 10.07 -1.26
CA LYS A 80 10.82 9.47 -2.39
C LYS A 80 9.45 8.99 -1.95
N TYR A 81 9.40 8.30 -0.81
CA TYR A 81 8.15 7.83 -0.23
C TYR A 81 7.21 9.00 0.06
N GLN A 82 7.71 10.05 0.70
CA GLN A 82 6.92 11.24 1.03
C GLN A 82 6.35 11.90 -0.24
N SER A 83 7.18 12.03 -1.27
CA SER A 83 6.76 12.63 -2.54
C SER A 83 5.66 11.80 -3.20
N LEU A 84 5.82 10.48 -3.25
CA LEU A 84 4.84 9.60 -3.86
C LEU A 84 3.52 9.59 -3.09
N GLN A 85 3.57 9.60 -1.76
CA GLN A 85 2.35 9.69 -0.93
C GLN A 85 1.61 11.01 -1.19
N LYS A 86 2.34 12.08 -1.32
CA LYS A 86 1.76 13.40 -1.62
C LYS A 86 1.08 13.40 -2.99
N GLN A 87 1.73 12.79 -3.99
CA GLN A 87 1.16 12.67 -5.33
C GLN A 87 -0.08 11.78 -5.32
N LEU A 88 -0.05 10.68 -4.60
CA LEU A 88 -1.21 9.78 -4.49
C LEU A 88 -2.41 10.50 -3.89
N LYS A 89 -2.18 11.33 -2.87
CA LYS A 89 -3.23 12.11 -2.24
C LYS A 89 -3.93 13.04 -3.22
N LYS A 90 -3.19 13.55 -4.20
CA LYS A 90 -3.75 14.47 -5.22
C LYS A 90 -4.62 13.73 -6.24
N VAL A 91 -4.35 12.47 -6.53
CA VAL A 91 -5.10 11.71 -7.53
C VAL A 91 -6.24 10.89 -6.92
N ALA A 92 -6.22 10.66 -5.61
CA ALA A 92 -7.29 9.94 -4.92
C ALA A 92 -8.50 10.86 -4.68
N VAL A 93 -9.70 10.26 -4.75
CA VAL A 93 -10.92 10.95 -4.36
C VAL A 93 -10.96 11.01 -2.84
N GLU A 94 -11.12 12.20 -2.29
CA GLU A 94 -11.15 12.40 -0.84
C GLU A 94 -12.29 11.61 -0.21
N GLY A 95 -12.01 11.02 0.95
CA GLY A 95 -13.00 10.27 1.70
C GLY A 95 -13.25 8.85 1.24
N THR A 96 -12.51 8.36 0.24
CA THR A 96 -12.71 7.01 -0.30
C THR A 96 -11.69 5.98 0.17
N ILE A 97 -10.73 6.39 1.01
CA ILE A 97 -9.69 5.47 1.50
C ILE A 97 -10.29 4.54 2.55
N GLU A 98 -10.14 3.23 2.32
CA GLU A 98 -10.56 2.20 3.26
C GLU A 98 -9.40 1.26 3.53
N ASP A 99 -9.07 1.09 4.81
CA ASP A 99 -8.00 0.19 5.26
C ASP A 99 -8.59 -1.03 5.92
N GLU A 100 -7.94 -2.19 5.69
CA GLU A 100 -8.32 -3.43 6.33
C GLU A 100 -7.06 -4.24 6.63
N ILE A 101 -7.03 -4.85 7.81
CA ILE A 101 -5.98 -5.81 8.16
C ILE A 101 -6.66 -7.12 8.55
N ARG A 102 -6.22 -8.21 7.93
CA ARG A 102 -6.67 -9.56 8.26
C ARG A 102 -5.48 -10.39 8.68
N VAL A 103 -5.61 -11.08 9.81
CA VAL A 103 -4.59 -12.02 10.28
C VAL A 103 -4.89 -13.39 9.68
N ILE A 104 -3.87 -14.00 9.10
CA ILE A 104 -4.00 -15.33 8.51
C ILE A 104 -3.92 -16.35 9.64
N PHE A 105 -4.96 -17.16 9.81
CA PHE A 105 -5.00 -18.15 10.89
C PHE A 105 -5.01 -19.59 10.38
N SER A 106 -4.96 -19.77 9.06
CA SER A 106 -4.89 -21.10 8.42
C SER A 106 -4.02 -21.01 7.17
N GLU A 107 -3.48 -22.13 6.81
CA GLU A 107 -2.70 -22.22 5.56
C GLU A 107 -3.48 -22.95 4.47
#